data_0c4e03af73b140b7dfa4e028e238be41
#
_entry.id   0c4e03af73b140b7dfa4e028e238be41
#
_cell.length_a   1.000
_cell.length_b   1.000
_cell.length_c   1.000
_cell.angle_alpha   90.00
_cell.angle_beta   90.00
_cell.angle_gamma   90.00
#
_symmetry.space_group_name_H-M   'P 1'
#
loop_
_entity.id
_entity.type
_entity.pdbx_description
1 polymer ?
#
loop_
_entity_poly.entity_id
_entity_poly.type
_entity_poly.pdbx_seq_one_letter_code
_entity_poly.pdbx_strand_id
1 'polypeptide(L)'
;MAEIKSVSEECVTTRKKQAKISQLCCPPYDIISEEQRLGYISENEYNIIRLELPKEGENPYQTAREILDMWRNRGVLVSEDKPAIYVYEEEFTAYGERKSIKGIIARVHLEEFEKGIILPHEFTLSKAKEDRLNLMKATNCNFSQIYALYMDSEHTTLATIDNESKDTPKA
;
A
#
# COMPACT_ATOMS: atom_id res chain seq x y z
N MET A 1 -1.10 8.06 22.78
CA MET A 1 -0.13 7.51 21.79
C MET A 1 -0.87 6.48 20.98
N ALA A 2 -0.76 6.51 19.64
CA ALA A 2 -1.43 5.52 18.78
C ALA A 2 -0.83 4.12 19.00
N GLU A 3 -1.68 3.09 19.07
CA GLU A 3 -1.24 1.70 19.15
C GLU A 3 -0.93 1.18 17.75
N ILE A 4 0.27 0.63 17.55
CA ILE A 4 0.75 0.09 16.28
C ILE A 4 0.93 -1.42 16.43
N LYS A 5 0.49 -2.17 15.42
CA LYS A 5 0.62 -3.64 15.35
C LYS A 5 1.24 -4.05 14.02
N SER A 6 1.87 -5.21 14.02
CA SER A 6 2.32 -5.86 12.79
C SER A 6 1.15 -6.12 11.85
N VAL A 7 1.41 -6.08 10.54
CA VAL A 7 0.48 -6.55 9.53
C VAL A 7 0.40 -8.07 9.67
N SER A 8 -0.81 -8.60 9.77
CA SER A 8 -1.03 -10.04 9.92
C SER A 8 -0.83 -10.77 8.59
N GLU A 9 -0.95 -12.10 8.63
CA GLU A 9 -0.76 -13.07 7.53
C GLU A 9 -1.46 -12.74 6.19
N GLU A 10 -2.27 -11.68 6.16
CA GLU A 10 -2.99 -11.22 4.96
C GLU A 10 -2.21 -10.19 4.12
N CYS A 11 -0.98 -9.86 4.48
CA CYS A 11 -0.16 -9.05 3.61
C CYS A 11 0.34 -9.93 2.45
N VAL A 12 0.00 -9.51 1.25
CA VAL A 12 0.24 -10.30 0.05
C VAL A 12 1.41 -9.67 -0.70
N THR A 13 2.48 -10.42 -0.85
CA THR A 13 3.66 -10.00 -1.61
C THR A 13 3.80 -10.83 -2.90
N THR A 14 4.42 -10.25 -3.92
CA THR A 14 4.68 -10.99 -5.16
C THR A 14 6.01 -11.74 -5.06
N ARG A 15 6.02 -13.05 -5.35
CA ARG A 15 7.23 -13.88 -5.43
C ARG A 15 7.63 -14.23 -6.87
N LYS A 16 6.99 -13.69 -7.89
CA LYS A 16 7.41 -13.98 -9.27
C LYS A 16 8.75 -13.35 -9.58
N LYS A 17 9.81 -14.17 -9.52
CA LYS A 17 11.21 -13.80 -9.80
C LYS A 17 11.48 -13.28 -11.23
N GLN A 18 10.51 -13.27 -12.13
CA GLN A 18 10.72 -12.97 -13.56
C GLN A 18 10.18 -11.60 -14.00
N ALA A 19 9.34 -10.94 -13.20
CA ALA A 19 8.85 -9.61 -13.55
C ALA A 19 9.69 -8.54 -12.83
N LYS A 20 10.03 -7.47 -13.52
CA LYS A 20 10.60 -6.29 -12.87
C LYS A 20 9.51 -5.68 -12.00
N ILE A 21 9.83 -5.37 -10.74
CA ILE A 21 8.88 -4.75 -9.78
C ILE A 21 8.24 -3.49 -10.38
N SER A 22 9.01 -2.68 -11.13
CA SER A 22 8.50 -1.50 -11.81
C SER A 22 7.35 -1.76 -12.78
N GLN A 23 7.21 -2.98 -13.32
CA GLN A 23 6.11 -3.37 -14.19
C GLN A 23 4.88 -3.87 -13.42
N LEU A 24 5.04 -4.14 -12.13
CA LEU A 24 3.98 -4.63 -11.25
C LEU A 24 3.31 -3.50 -10.48
N CYS A 25 3.97 -2.36 -10.37
CA CYS A 25 3.52 -1.17 -9.64
C CYS A 25 2.98 -0.10 -10.60
N CYS A 26 2.22 0.82 -10.05
CA CYS A 26 1.74 2.02 -10.73
C CYS A 26 1.78 3.21 -9.76
N PRO A 27 1.70 4.44 -10.24
CA PRO A 27 1.47 5.61 -9.40
C PRO A 27 0.14 5.53 -8.62
N PRO A 28 -0.12 6.42 -7.66
CA PRO A 28 -1.41 6.51 -6.98
C PRO A 28 -2.58 6.59 -7.97
N TYR A 29 -3.66 5.87 -7.68
CA TYR A 29 -4.79 5.66 -8.60
C TYR A 29 -5.49 6.95 -9.05
N ASP A 30 -5.46 7.99 -8.22
CA ASP A 30 -6.15 9.26 -8.42
C ASP A 30 -5.45 10.19 -9.43
N ILE A 31 -4.20 9.91 -9.76
CA ILE A 31 -3.44 10.67 -10.77
C ILE A 31 -3.28 9.92 -12.10
N ILE A 32 -3.85 8.72 -12.23
CA ILE A 32 -3.71 7.86 -13.42
C ILE A 32 -4.86 8.13 -14.39
N SER A 33 -4.53 8.51 -15.63
CA SER A 33 -5.51 8.59 -16.73
C SER A 33 -5.92 7.20 -17.22
N GLU A 34 -7.05 7.10 -17.95
CA GLU A 34 -7.48 5.83 -18.53
C GLU A 34 -6.48 5.27 -19.53
N GLU A 35 -5.86 6.12 -20.33
CA GLU A 35 -4.82 5.71 -21.27
C GLU A 35 -3.61 5.10 -20.54
N GLN A 36 -3.16 5.74 -19.46
CA GLN A 36 -2.07 5.22 -18.64
C GLN A 36 -2.47 3.90 -17.98
N ARG A 37 -3.70 3.78 -17.45
CA ARG A 37 -4.21 2.54 -16.86
C ARG A 37 -4.14 1.37 -17.85
N LEU A 38 -4.64 1.58 -19.06
CA LEU A 38 -4.59 0.57 -20.13
C LEU A 38 -3.15 0.24 -20.54
N GLY A 39 -2.25 1.23 -20.54
CA GLY A 39 -0.83 1.04 -20.76
C GLY A 39 -0.20 0.08 -19.73
N TYR A 40 -0.42 0.32 -18.45
CA TYR A 40 0.07 -0.56 -17.39
C TYR A 40 -0.46 -2.00 -17.49
N ILE A 41 -1.74 -2.16 -17.83
CA ILE A 41 -2.34 -3.49 -18.02
C ILE A 41 -1.72 -4.20 -19.23
N SER A 42 -1.46 -3.46 -20.31
CA SER A 42 -0.84 -4.01 -21.53
C SER A 42 0.62 -4.39 -21.31
N GLU A 43 1.35 -3.64 -20.49
CA GLU A 43 2.74 -3.91 -20.17
C GLU A 43 2.89 -5.18 -19.29
N ASN A 44 2.02 -5.34 -18.30
CA ASN A 44 2.03 -6.53 -17.46
C ASN A 44 0.64 -6.87 -16.91
N GLU A 45 0.19 -8.09 -17.18
CA GLU A 45 -1.11 -8.60 -16.69
C GLU A 45 -1.23 -8.66 -15.16
N TYR A 46 -0.10 -8.61 -14.44
CA TYR A 46 -0.04 -8.65 -12.97
C TYR A 46 0.23 -7.26 -12.37
N ASN A 47 0.11 -6.19 -13.14
CA ASN A 47 0.22 -4.84 -12.58
C ASN A 47 -0.92 -4.58 -11.59
N ILE A 48 -0.55 -4.03 -10.42
CA ILE A 48 -1.48 -3.79 -9.29
C ILE A 48 -2.66 -2.88 -9.67
N ILE A 49 -2.53 -2.08 -10.73
CA ILE A 49 -3.58 -1.19 -11.23
C ILE A 49 -4.92 -1.92 -11.48
N ARG A 50 -4.88 -3.21 -11.81
CA ARG A 50 -6.07 -4.03 -12.02
C ARG A 50 -6.88 -4.26 -10.75
N LEU A 51 -6.21 -4.22 -9.60
CA LEU A 51 -6.84 -4.34 -8.28
C LEU A 51 -7.16 -2.97 -7.70
N GLU A 52 -6.29 -1.99 -7.91
CA GLU A 52 -6.40 -0.68 -7.28
C GLU A 52 -7.36 0.27 -8.01
N LEU A 53 -7.43 0.20 -9.35
CA LEU A 53 -8.34 0.99 -10.18
C LEU A 53 -9.13 0.07 -11.13
N PRO A 54 -9.95 -0.84 -10.60
CA PRO A 54 -10.72 -1.76 -11.42
C PRO A 54 -11.80 -0.99 -12.17
N LYS A 55 -11.96 -1.28 -13.47
CA LYS A 55 -13.00 -0.69 -14.31
C LYS A 55 -13.64 -1.74 -15.25
N GLU A 56 -13.16 -2.96 -15.20
CA GLU A 56 -13.64 -4.05 -16.03
C GLU A 56 -14.94 -4.66 -15.48
N GLY A 57 -15.78 -5.16 -16.37
CA GLY A 57 -17.01 -5.87 -16.05
C GLY A 57 -18.16 -4.97 -15.59
N GLU A 58 -19.29 -5.58 -15.29
CA GLU A 58 -20.49 -4.87 -14.79
C GLU A 58 -20.31 -4.41 -13.33
N ASN A 59 -19.53 -5.15 -12.54
CA ASN A 59 -19.17 -4.79 -11.17
C ASN A 59 -17.64 -4.79 -11.01
N PRO A 60 -16.99 -3.64 -11.15
CA PRO A 60 -15.53 -3.53 -11.08
C PRO A 60 -14.93 -4.08 -9.77
N TYR A 61 -15.59 -3.89 -8.65
CA TYR A 61 -15.08 -4.36 -7.35
C TYR A 61 -15.13 -5.89 -7.25
N GLN A 62 -16.16 -6.50 -7.80
CA GLN A 62 -16.25 -7.97 -7.87
C GLN A 62 -15.18 -8.53 -8.82
N THR A 63 -14.94 -7.87 -9.95
CA THR A 63 -13.87 -8.22 -10.88
C THR A 63 -12.49 -8.14 -10.20
N ALA A 64 -12.23 -7.10 -9.40
CA ALA A 64 -11.00 -7.00 -8.63
C ALA A 64 -10.86 -8.16 -7.64
N ARG A 65 -11.94 -8.57 -6.98
CA ARG A 65 -11.93 -9.74 -6.08
C ARG A 65 -11.55 -11.01 -6.83
N GLU A 66 -12.15 -11.27 -7.99
CA GLU A 66 -11.87 -12.45 -8.80
C GLU A 66 -10.41 -12.48 -9.30
N ILE A 67 -9.88 -11.32 -9.72
CA ILE A 67 -8.47 -11.17 -10.11
C ILE A 67 -7.56 -11.46 -8.91
N LEU A 68 -7.86 -10.91 -7.74
CA LEU A 68 -7.09 -11.14 -6.51
C LEU A 68 -7.05 -12.63 -6.15
N ASP A 69 -8.19 -13.30 -6.16
CA ASP A 69 -8.28 -14.72 -5.86
C ASP A 69 -7.54 -15.57 -6.91
N MET A 70 -7.64 -15.20 -8.18
CA MET A 70 -6.88 -15.85 -9.24
C MET A 70 -5.36 -15.67 -9.03
N TRP A 71 -4.89 -14.49 -8.66
CA TRP A 71 -3.47 -14.24 -8.41
C TRP A 71 -2.96 -15.03 -7.20
N ARG A 72 -3.75 -15.13 -6.14
CA ARG A 72 -3.44 -15.98 -4.98
C ARG A 72 -3.35 -17.46 -5.39
N ASN A 73 -4.36 -17.98 -6.09
CA ASN A 73 -4.41 -19.37 -6.54
C ASN A 73 -3.26 -19.75 -7.49
N ARG A 74 -2.77 -18.78 -8.28
CA ARG A 74 -1.62 -18.96 -9.18
C ARG A 74 -0.27 -18.71 -8.50
N GLY A 75 -0.25 -18.35 -7.23
CA GLY A 75 0.98 -18.02 -6.49
C GLY A 75 1.68 -16.76 -7.02
N VAL A 76 0.95 -15.88 -7.69
CA VAL A 76 1.45 -14.54 -8.08
C VAL A 76 1.57 -13.67 -6.84
N LEU A 77 0.53 -13.73 -6.00
CA LEU A 77 0.51 -13.13 -4.68
C LEU A 77 0.55 -14.26 -3.64
N VAL A 78 1.35 -14.09 -2.62
CA VAL A 78 1.48 -15.03 -1.51
C VAL A 78 1.41 -14.29 -0.19
N SER A 79 0.81 -14.92 0.80
CA SER A 79 0.80 -14.37 2.16
C SER A 79 2.17 -14.57 2.82
N GLU A 80 2.54 -13.64 3.68
CA GLU A 80 3.70 -13.81 4.54
C GLU A 80 3.44 -14.93 5.58
N ASP A 81 4.49 -15.66 5.91
CA ASP A 81 4.42 -16.77 6.88
C ASP A 81 4.22 -16.26 8.32
N LYS A 82 4.58 -15.01 8.59
CA LYS A 82 4.53 -14.38 9.91
C LYS A 82 4.07 -12.94 9.82
N PRO A 83 3.37 -12.43 10.85
CA PRO A 83 3.08 -11.01 10.96
C PRO A 83 4.36 -10.17 10.94
N ALA A 84 4.38 -9.11 10.13
CA ALA A 84 5.55 -8.26 9.94
C ALA A 84 5.19 -6.77 9.99
N ILE A 85 6.19 -5.95 10.24
CA ILE A 85 6.18 -4.52 9.97
C ILE A 85 7.17 -4.30 8.84
N TYR A 86 6.75 -3.59 7.79
CA TYR A 86 7.62 -3.32 6.65
C TYR A 86 8.27 -1.95 6.82
N VAL A 87 9.56 -1.88 6.58
CA VAL A 87 10.27 -0.60 6.46
C VAL A 87 10.12 -0.11 5.03
N TYR A 88 9.66 1.12 4.89
CA TYR A 88 9.52 1.81 3.62
C TYR A 88 10.54 2.93 3.55
N GLU A 89 11.33 2.97 2.49
CA GLU A 89 12.29 4.05 2.22
C GLU A 89 12.04 4.60 0.83
N GLU A 90 11.81 5.90 0.74
CA GLU A 90 11.63 6.63 -0.51
C GLU A 90 12.78 7.61 -0.70
N GLU A 91 13.47 7.50 -1.82
CA GLU A 91 14.52 8.44 -2.23
C GLU A 91 14.00 9.35 -3.34
N PHE A 92 14.21 10.64 -3.19
CA PHE A 92 13.76 11.65 -4.15
C PHE A 92 14.73 12.82 -4.22
N THR A 93 14.60 13.64 -5.27
CA THR A 93 15.36 14.88 -5.40
C THR A 93 14.46 16.08 -5.14
N ALA A 94 14.80 16.91 -4.17
CA ALA A 94 14.11 18.15 -3.88
C ALA A 94 15.12 19.30 -3.74
N TYR A 95 14.85 20.41 -4.37
CA TYR A 95 15.72 21.61 -4.37
C TYR A 95 17.16 21.33 -4.83
N GLY A 96 17.34 20.37 -5.77
CA GLY A 96 18.64 19.96 -6.28
C GLY A 96 19.44 19.02 -5.37
N GLU A 97 18.90 18.62 -4.22
CA GLU A 97 19.51 17.70 -3.26
C GLU A 97 18.79 16.36 -3.25
N ARG A 98 19.54 15.26 -3.13
CA ARG A 98 18.98 13.93 -2.88
C ARG A 98 18.55 13.84 -1.42
N LYS A 99 17.31 13.40 -1.20
CA LYS A 99 16.70 13.24 0.11
C LYS A 99 16.06 11.86 0.22
N SER A 100 15.89 11.38 1.44
CA SER A 100 15.10 10.18 1.71
C SER A 100 14.14 10.39 2.86
N ILE A 101 13.03 9.68 2.79
CA ILE A 101 12.04 9.56 3.89
C ILE A 101 11.96 8.09 4.24
N LYS A 102 12.02 7.78 5.53
CA LYS A 102 11.79 6.44 6.06
C LYS A 102 10.52 6.41 6.88
N GLY A 103 9.78 5.33 6.72
CA GLY A 103 8.55 5.07 7.45
C GLY A 103 8.34 3.58 7.66
N ILE A 104 7.22 3.24 8.26
CA ILE A 104 6.80 1.86 8.46
C ILE A 104 5.40 1.64 7.90
N ILE A 105 5.18 0.48 7.30
CA ILE A 105 3.85 0.00 6.95
C ILE A 105 3.41 -0.94 8.08
N ALA A 106 2.34 -0.56 8.76
CA ALA A 106 1.84 -1.27 9.93
C ALA A 106 0.33 -1.07 10.06
N ARG A 107 -0.32 -1.84 10.94
CA ARG A 107 -1.70 -1.58 11.34
C ARG A 107 -1.72 -0.60 12.49
N VAL A 108 -2.61 0.39 12.40
CA VAL A 108 -2.85 1.37 13.46
C VAL A 108 -4.23 1.09 14.06
N HIS A 109 -4.30 1.03 15.39
CA HIS A 109 -5.58 0.91 16.07
C HIS A 109 -6.42 2.16 15.81
N LEU A 110 -7.65 1.96 15.34
CA LEU A 110 -8.56 3.08 15.05
C LEU A 110 -9.02 3.73 16.35
N GLU A 111 -8.95 5.05 16.37
CA GLU A 111 -9.39 5.88 17.48
C GLU A 111 -10.32 6.99 16.99
N GLU A 112 -11.28 7.36 17.80
CA GLU A 112 -12.12 8.52 17.51
C GLU A 112 -11.26 9.78 17.48
N PHE A 113 -11.51 10.67 16.52
CA PHE A 113 -10.72 11.89 16.34
C PHE A 113 -10.79 12.83 17.55
N GLU A 114 -11.91 12.82 18.28
CA GLU A 114 -12.15 13.61 19.49
C GLU A 114 -11.16 13.27 20.62
N LYS A 115 -10.57 12.06 20.61
CA LYS A 115 -9.53 11.67 21.57
C LYS A 115 -8.19 12.35 21.32
N GLY A 116 -7.99 12.98 20.15
CA GLY A 116 -6.76 13.66 19.78
C GLY A 116 -5.52 12.75 19.67
N ILE A 117 -5.71 11.42 19.55
CA ILE A 117 -4.65 10.43 19.38
C ILE A 117 -4.25 10.33 17.93
N ILE A 118 -5.23 10.27 17.03
CA ILE A 118 -5.08 10.32 15.58
C ILE A 118 -5.76 11.60 15.12
N LEU A 119 -5.02 12.46 14.44
CA LEU A 119 -5.54 13.73 13.96
C LEU A 119 -5.88 13.63 12.47
N PRO A 120 -7.04 14.14 12.03
CA PRO A 120 -7.36 14.22 10.62
C PRO A 120 -6.44 15.22 9.94
N HIS A 121 -5.91 14.85 8.77
CA HIS A 121 -5.07 15.73 7.96
C HIS A 121 -5.91 16.63 7.06
N GLU A 122 -6.98 16.08 6.45
CA GLU A 122 -7.82 16.77 5.48
C GLU A 122 -9.26 16.22 5.45
N PHE A 123 -10.15 16.96 4.82
CA PHE A 123 -11.49 16.49 4.50
C PHE A 123 -11.50 15.79 3.14
N THR A 124 -11.30 14.48 3.14
CA THR A 124 -11.34 13.66 1.92
C THR A 124 -12.75 13.66 1.30
N LEU A 125 -12.83 13.76 -0.03
CA LEU A 125 -14.07 13.76 -0.78
C LEU A 125 -14.87 12.46 -0.55
N SER A 126 -16.19 12.60 -0.31
CA SER A 126 -17.07 11.48 -0.01
C SER A 126 -17.05 10.38 -1.06
N LYS A 127 -17.01 10.75 -2.36
CA LYS A 127 -16.97 9.80 -3.47
C LYS A 127 -15.68 8.95 -3.45
N ALA A 128 -14.54 9.55 -3.17
CA ALA A 128 -13.27 8.81 -3.07
C ALA A 128 -13.28 7.83 -1.90
N LYS A 129 -13.81 8.24 -0.75
CA LYS A 129 -13.97 7.36 0.42
C LYS A 129 -14.91 6.19 0.15
N GLU A 130 -16.03 6.43 -0.52
CA GLU A 130 -17.01 5.41 -0.87
C GLU A 130 -16.42 4.39 -1.85
N ASP A 131 -15.69 4.84 -2.86
CA ASP A 131 -15.01 4.00 -3.83
C ASP A 131 -14.01 3.05 -3.14
N ARG A 132 -13.11 3.60 -2.32
CA ARG A 132 -12.14 2.80 -1.57
C ARG A 132 -12.80 1.84 -0.58
N LEU A 133 -13.87 2.26 0.09
CA LEU A 133 -14.63 1.41 1.00
C LEU A 133 -15.29 0.24 0.26
N ASN A 134 -15.86 0.46 -0.91
CA ASN A 134 -16.49 -0.60 -1.72
C ASN A 134 -15.44 -1.60 -2.22
N LEU A 135 -14.29 -1.12 -2.68
CA LEU A 135 -13.17 -1.98 -3.06
C LEU A 135 -12.69 -2.82 -1.88
N MET A 136 -12.50 -2.21 -0.72
CA MET A 136 -12.07 -2.89 0.50
C MET A 136 -13.10 -3.94 0.95
N LYS A 137 -14.41 -3.63 0.91
CA LYS A 137 -15.47 -4.58 1.24
C LYS A 137 -15.49 -5.79 0.30
N ALA A 138 -15.25 -5.58 -0.98
CA ALA A 138 -15.26 -6.65 -1.97
C ALA A 138 -14.02 -7.55 -1.83
N THR A 139 -12.85 -6.98 -1.62
CA THR A 139 -11.56 -7.68 -1.66
C THR A 139 -11.03 -8.08 -0.29
N ASN A 140 -11.52 -7.47 0.79
CA ASN A 140 -10.97 -7.55 2.15
C ASN A 140 -9.49 -7.11 2.21
N CYS A 141 -9.07 -6.22 1.29
CA CYS A 141 -7.71 -5.71 1.19
C CYS A 141 -7.71 -4.19 1.11
N ASN A 142 -6.67 -3.58 1.67
CA ASN A 142 -6.36 -2.17 1.49
C ASN A 142 -5.15 -2.05 0.56
N PHE A 143 -5.38 -1.71 -0.71
CA PHE A 143 -4.32 -1.58 -1.71
C PHE A 143 -3.60 -0.24 -1.63
N SER A 144 -4.28 0.81 -1.14
CA SER A 144 -3.73 2.16 -0.96
C SER A 144 -3.66 2.46 0.52
N GLN A 145 -2.47 2.34 1.11
CA GLN A 145 -2.26 2.64 2.53
C GLN A 145 -2.44 4.13 2.80
N ILE A 146 -2.91 4.45 4.01
CA ILE A 146 -3.03 5.83 4.46
C ILE A 146 -1.65 6.31 4.90
N TYR A 147 -1.20 7.42 4.32
CA TYR A 147 0.02 8.09 4.72
C TYR A 147 -0.23 8.90 5.99
N ALA A 148 0.50 8.62 7.04
CA ALA A 148 0.39 9.34 8.31
C ALA A 148 1.75 9.85 8.77
N LEU A 149 1.75 11.03 9.38
CA LEU A 149 2.95 11.60 10.00
C LEU A 149 2.88 11.39 11.51
N TYR A 150 4.03 11.16 12.12
CA TYR A 150 4.17 11.06 13.56
C TYR A 150 5.32 11.93 14.06
N MET A 151 5.24 12.33 15.32
CA MET A 151 6.28 13.12 15.97
C MET A 151 7.34 12.19 16.57
N ASP A 152 8.59 12.38 16.18
CA ASP A 152 9.76 11.64 16.70
C ASP A 152 10.91 12.62 16.96
N SER A 153 10.69 13.56 17.88
CA SER A 153 11.63 14.65 18.19
C SER A 153 12.99 14.16 18.69
N GLU A 154 13.03 12.98 19.29
CA GLU A 154 14.25 12.36 19.81
C GLU A 154 14.88 11.34 18.85
N HIS A 155 14.28 11.15 17.66
CA HIS A 155 14.70 10.18 16.64
C HIS A 155 14.84 8.73 17.15
N THR A 156 14.10 8.37 18.20
CA THR A 156 14.16 7.03 18.80
C THR A 156 13.53 5.96 17.89
N THR A 157 12.41 6.30 17.26
CA THR A 157 11.74 5.42 16.29
C THR A 157 12.62 5.21 15.06
N LEU A 158 13.18 6.28 14.51
CA LEU A 158 14.07 6.20 13.36
C LEU A 158 15.31 5.36 13.66
N ALA A 159 15.94 5.55 14.82
CA ALA A 159 17.09 4.75 15.24
C ALA A 159 16.74 3.27 15.38
N THR A 160 15.57 2.95 15.90
CA THR A 160 15.07 1.57 15.99
C THR A 160 14.89 0.97 14.59
N ILE A 161 14.21 1.68 13.68
CA ILE A 161 14.01 1.26 12.29
C ILE A 161 15.37 0.98 11.63
N ASP A 162 16.32 1.89 11.76
CA ASP A 162 17.66 1.75 11.17
C ASP A 162 18.43 0.55 11.73
N ASN A 163 18.30 0.25 13.01
CA ASN A 163 18.97 -0.89 13.61
C ASN A 163 18.35 -2.23 13.18
N GLU A 164 17.03 -2.34 13.23
CA GLU A 164 16.31 -3.57 12.89
C GLU A 164 16.33 -3.87 11.38
N SER A 165 16.49 -2.85 10.54
CA SER A 165 16.52 -3.03 9.08
C SER A 165 17.90 -3.35 8.50
N LYS A 166 18.99 -3.30 9.28
CA LYS A 166 20.37 -3.53 8.80
C LYS A 166 20.56 -4.89 8.15
N ASP A 167 19.96 -5.92 8.73
CA ASP A 167 20.10 -7.32 8.31
C ASP A 167 18.86 -7.83 7.56
N THR A 168 17.90 -6.95 7.26
CA THR A 168 16.66 -7.33 6.59
C THR A 168 16.89 -7.31 5.07
N PRO A 169 16.44 -8.34 4.32
CA PRO A 169 16.53 -8.34 2.87
C PRO A 169 15.76 -7.16 2.29
N LYS A 170 16.38 -6.47 1.34
CA LYS A 170 15.70 -5.42 0.56
C LYS A 170 14.92 -6.06 -0.59
N ALA A 171 13.68 -5.60 -0.79
CA ALA A 171 12.85 -6.00 -1.91
C ALA A 171 13.35 -5.40 -3.23
#